data_a13cf7ae65e64bf2ac93805d6747149d
#
_entry.id   a13cf7ae65e64bf2ac93805d6747149d
#
_cell.length_a   1.000
_cell.length_b   1.000
_cell.length_c   1.000
_cell.angle_alpha   90.00
_cell.angle_beta   90.00
_cell.angle_gamma   90.00
#
_symmetry.space_group_name_H-M   'P 1'
#
loop_
_entity.id
_entity.type
_entity.pdbx_description
1 polymer ?
#
loop_
_entity_poly.entity_id
_entity_poly.type
_entity_poly.pdbx_seq_one_letter_code
_entity_poly.pdbx_strand_id
1 'polypeptide(L)'
;MSTADTLVNASSAIVVNDIYRPLSSKKHSEKQQLEIARYASVGVKVVAILLVPFFNSFDSIYEAHGWFHSTFTPPLVVAVFLGIFWKRFTTPAVIATFTVGAFLMILGQFNHELIAPFSHGIELRPGKGYSYIGALYNIVVCAGVGIIVSLLTEAPKEKNIEGLTIFDASKLKANFKGGKVNEALGEKVLVDWKISDLKDSSIRFSNNDMELMKANVGDLVYLCDNRGSV
;
A
#
# COMPACT_ATOMS: atom_id res chain seq x y z
N MET A 1 -17.99 15.37 9.91
CA MET A 1 -18.88 14.48 9.12
C MET A 1 -18.23 14.11 7.77
N SER A 2 -17.69 15.05 6.98
CA SER A 2 -17.11 14.77 5.64
C SER A 2 -15.98 13.73 5.64
N THR A 3 -15.03 13.79 6.60
CA THR A 3 -13.91 12.84 6.70
C THR A 3 -14.38 11.40 6.95
N ALA A 4 -15.38 11.20 7.82
CA ALA A 4 -15.92 9.86 8.08
C ALA A 4 -16.62 9.29 6.85
N ASP A 5 -17.36 10.10 6.11
CA ASP A 5 -18.02 9.66 4.88
C ASP A 5 -16.99 9.30 3.79
N THR A 6 -15.92 10.07 3.68
CA THR A 6 -14.81 9.78 2.74
C THR A 6 -14.14 8.44 3.09
N LEU A 7 -13.86 8.18 4.37
CA LEU A 7 -13.27 6.92 4.82
C LEU A 7 -14.19 5.73 4.57
N VAL A 8 -15.49 5.87 4.82
CA VAL A 8 -16.48 4.80 4.54
C VAL A 8 -16.54 4.53 3.04
N ASN A 9 -16.54 5.55 2.19
CA ASN A 9 -16.56 5.39 0.74
C ASN A 9 -15.27 4.72 0.23
N ALA A 10 -14.10 5.15 0.72
CA ALA A 10 -12.82 4.53 0.38
C ALA A 10 -12.77 3.05 0.80
N SER A 11 -13.20 2.73 2.03
CA SER A 11 -13.27 1.35 2.52
C SER A 11 -14.22 0.49 1.70
N SER A 12 -15.37 1.04 1.31
CA SER A 12 -16.34 0.35 0.46
C SER A 12 -15.77 0.06 -0.93
N ALA A 13 -15.04 1.01 -1.51
CA ALA A 13 -14.38 0.84 -2.80
C ALA A 13 -13.33 -0.28 -2.75
N ILE A 14 -12.54 -0.36 -1.68
CA ILE A 14 -11.58 -1.45 -1.45
C ILE A 14 -12.31 -2.80 -1.36
N VAL A 15 -13.39 -2.88 -0.57
CA VAL A 15 -14.16 -4.13 -0.45
C VAL A 15 -14.70 -4.58 -1.81
N VAL A 16 -15.21 -3.67 -2.62
CA VAL A 16 -15.76 -4.02 -3.94
C VAL A 16 -14.68 -4.39 -4.94
N ASN A 17 -13.62 -3.60 -5.03
CA ASN A 17 -12.62 -3.74 -6.10
C ASN A 17 -11.57 -4.81 -5.77
N ASP A 18 -11.13 -4.88 -4.50
CA ASP A 18 -9.98 -5.69 -4.12
C ASP A 18 -10.40 -7.03 -3.50
N ILE A 19 -11.61 -7.11 -2.95
CA ILE A 19 -12.12 -8.33 -2.32
C ILE A 19 -13.20 -8.98 -3.19
N TYR A 20 -14.27 -8.25 -3.48
CA TYR A 20 -15.43 -8.85 -4.14
C TYR A 20 -15.18 -9.19 -5.61
N ARG A 21 -14.62 -8.26 -6.40
CA ARG A 21 -14.35 -8.49 -7.82
C ARG A 21 -13.41 -9.67 -8.10
N PRO A 22 -12.28 -9.84 -7.41
CA PRO A 22 -11.40 -10.99 -7.62
C PRO A 22 -12.01 -12.33 -7.23
N LEU A 23 -12.90 -12.33 -6.21
CA LEU A 23 -13.59 -13.53 -5.76
C LEU A 23 -14.80 -13.90 -6.62
N SER A 24 -15.36 -12.92 -7.33
CA SER A 24 -16.54 -13.13 -8.17
C SER A 24 -16.13 -13.41 -9.62
N SER A 25 -16.42 -14.60 -10.10
CA SER A 25 -16.16 -15.02 -11.51
C SER A 25 -17.11 -14.37 -12.52
N LYS A 26 -18.10 -13.58 -12.07
CA LYS A 26 -19.13 -12.99 -12.94
C LYS A 26 -18.83 -11.52 -13.23
N LYS A 27 -19.03 -11.11 -14.49
CA LYS A 27 -19.09 -9.69 -14.84
C LYS A 27 -20.39 -9.09 -14.30
N HIS A 28 -20.27 -8.18 -13.33
CA HIS A 28 -21.42 -7.50 -12.73
C HIS A 28 -21.76 -6.23 -13.51
N SER A 29 -23.06 -5.95 -13.63
CA SER A 29 -23.52 -4.66 -14.16
C SER A 29 -23.18 -3.52 -13.18
N GLU A 30 -23.11 -2.28 -13.68
CA GLU A 30 -22.84 -1.11 -12.85
C GLU A 30 -23.84 -0.98 -11.68
N LYS A 31 -25.10 -1.31 -11.90
CA LYS A 31 -26.14 -1.30 -10.85
C LYS A 31 -25.82 -2.29 -9.71
N GLN A 32 -25.40 -3.51 -10.06
CA GLN A 32 -25.02 -4.51 -9.06
C GLN A 32 -23.77 -4.10 -8.28
N GLN A 33 -22.79 -3.48 -8.94
CA GLN A 33 -21.59 -2.96 -8.27
C GLN A 33 -21.95 -1.86 -7.27
N LEU A 34 -22.89 -0.98 -7.62
CA LEU A 34 -23.39 0.08 -6.74
C LEU A 34 -24.12 -0.48 -5.52
N GLU A 35 -24.95 -1.51 -5.71
CA GLU A 35 -25.62 -2.19 -4.60
C GLU A 35 -24.63 -2.85 -3.64
N ILE A 36 -23.63 -3.55 -4.17
CA ILE A 36 -22.59 -4.16 -3.35
C ILE A 36 -21.79 -3.09 -2.57
N ALA A 37 -21.48 -1.95 -3.19
CA ALA A 37 -20.82 -0.85 -2.52
C ALA A 37 -21.69 -0.27 -1.38
N ARG A 38 -22.99 -0.19 -1.56
CA ARG A 38 -23.93 0.23 -0.50
C ARG A 38 -23.94 -0.77 0.67
N TYR A 39 -24.02 -2.06 0.39
CA TYR A 39 -23.94 -3.10 1.45
C TYR A 39 -22.60 -3.08 2.15
N ALA A 40 -21.50 -2.91 1.42
CA ALA A 40 -20.16 -2.77 1.99
C ALA A 40 -20.09 -1.53 2.92
N SER A 41 -20.64 -0.39 2.51
CA SER A 41 -20.69 0.84 3.33
C SER A 41 -21.49 0.63 4.62
N VAL A 42 -22.60 -0.08 4.55
CA VAL A 42 -23.37 -0.43 5.75
C VAL A 42 -22.58 -1.37 6.63
N GLY A 43 -21.96 -2.40 6.07
CA GLY A 43 -21.11 -3.34 6.79
C GLY A 43 -19.96 -2.65 7.55
N VAL A 44 -19.25 -1.73 6.90
CA VAL A 44 -18.18 -0.93 7.54
C VAL A 44 -18.73 -0.12 8.71
N LYS A 45 -19.89 0.52 8.56
CA LYS A 45 -20.54 1.28 9.66
C LYS A 45 -20.93 0.38 10.83
N VAL A 46 -21.48 -0.79 10.55
CA VAL A 46 -21.85 -1.77 11.59
C VAL A 46 -20.61 -2.22 12.36
N VAL A 47 -19.51 -2.57 11.66
CA VAL A 47 -18.24 -2.94 12.30
C VAL A 47 -17.71 -1.79 13.16
N ALA A 48 -17.76 -0.54 12.66
CA ALA A 48 -17.36 0.62 13.43
C ALA A 48 -18.16 0.79 14.73
N ILE A 49 -19.48 0.58 14.70
CA ILE A 49 -20.35 0.64 15.88
C ILE A 49 -20.00 -0.49 16.88
N LEU A 50 -19.76 -1.70 16.40
CA LEU A 50 -19.37 -2.84 17.24
C LEU A 50 -18.02 -2.64 17.92
N LEU A 51 -17.12 -1.84 17.33
CA LEU A 51 -15.83 -1.50 17.92
C LEU A 51 -15.90 -0.38 18.98
N VAL A 52 -17.00 0.35 19.08
CA VAL A 52 -17.14 1.44 20.05
C VAL A 52 -16.89 0.99 21.51
N PRO A 53 -17.42 -0.15 22.01
CA PRO A 53 -17.15 -0.60 23.37
C PRO A 53 -15.66 -0.86 23.61
N PHE A 54 -14.96 -1.40 22.58
CA PHE A 54 -13.52 -1.63 22.67
C PHE A 54 -12.75 -0.31 22.77
N PHE A 55 -13.06 0.68 21.94
CA PHE A 55 -12.41 2.00 22.02
C PHE A 55 -12.75 2.76 23.31
N ASN A 56 -13.90 2.48 23.91
CA ASN A 56 -14.33 3.10 25.17
C ASN A 56 -13.58 2.53 26.41
N SER A 57 -12.84 1.44 26.24
CA SER A 57 -12.01 0.87 27.30
C SER A 57 -10.67 1.59 27.51
N PHE A 58 -10.30 2.50 26.62
CA PHE A 58 -9.09 3.31 26.72
C PHE A 58 -9.38 4.61 27.48
N ASP A 59 -8.41 5.10 28.25
CA ASP A 59 -8.53 6.34 29.02
C ASP A 59 -8.67 7.59 28.13
N SER A 60 -8.17 7.51 26.91
CA SER A 60 -8.27 8.60 25.94
C SER A 60 -8.29 8.09 24.50
N ILE A 61 -8.87 8.91 23.60
CA ILE A 61 -8.85 8.65 22.15
C ILE A 61 -7.41 8.61 21.62
N TYR A 62 -6.51 9.41 22.19
CA TYR A 62 -5.10 9.44 21.81
C TYR A 62 -4.41 8.10 22.12
N GLU A 63 -4.70 7.53 23.27
CA GLU A 63 -4.18 6.21 23.68
C GLU A 63 -4.70 5.09 22.75
N ALA A 64 -5.99 5.07 22.50
CA ALA A 64 -6.60 4.12 21.55
C ALA A 64 -5.97 4.22 20.16
N HIS A 65 -5.75 5.44 19.66
CA HIS A 65 -5.08 5.69 18.40
C HIS A 65 -3.63 5.20 18.40
N GLY A 66 -2.88 5.50 19.46
CA GLY A 66 -1.50 5.02 19.64
C GLY A 66 -1.41 3.49 19.65
N TRP A 67 -2.30 2.84 20.36
CA TRP A 67 -2.38 1.39 20.40
C TRP A 67 -2.67 0.79 19.02
N PHE A 68 -3.64 1.35 18.31
CA PHE A 68 -4.00 0.90 16.97
C PHE A 68 -2.83 1.04 15.99
N HIS A 69 -2.16 2.20 16.02
CA HIS A 69 -0.98 2.42 15.18
C HIS A 69 0.18 1.51 15.52
N SER A 70 0.45 1.26 16.79
CA SER A 70 1.53 0.36 17.21
C SER A 70 1.27 -1.11 16.82
N THR A 71 0.02 -1.47 16.59
CA THR A 71 -0.38 -2.82 16.19
C THR A 71 -0.31 -3.01 14.67
N PHE A 72 -0.87 -2.09 13.88
CA PHE A 72 -1.06 -2.29 12.45
C PHE A 72 0.00 -1.65 11.56
N THR A 73 0.63 -0.56 12.00
CA THR A 73 1.65 0.13 11.20
C THR A 73 2.96 -0.67 11.08
N PRO A 74 3.51 -1.26 12.14
CA PRO A 74 4.77 -2.00 12.05
C PRO A 74 4.74 -3.16 11.06
N PRO A 75 3.74 -4.06 11.04
CA PRO A 75 3.65 -5.11 10.04
C PRO A 75 3.63 -4.57 8.61
N LEU A 76 2.91 -3.46 8.37
CA LEU A 76 2.85 -2.81 7.07
C LEU A 76 4.22 -2.28 6.64
N VAL A 77 4.88 -1.54 7.53
CA VAL A 77 6.22 -0.98 7.27
C VAL A 77 7.21 -2.09 6.97
N VAL A 78 7.25 -3.13 7.80
CA VAL A 78 8.15 -4.28 7.59
C VAL A 78 7.87 -4.98 6.27
N ALA A 79 6.60 -5.22 5.94
CA ALA A 79 6.23 -5.88 4.68
C ALA A 79 6.66 -5.06 3.46
N VAL A 80 6.46 -3.74 3.49
CA VAL A 80 6.88 -2.84 2.40
C VAL A 80 8.41 -2.80 2.29
N PHE A 81 9.12 -2.62 3.41
CA PHE A 81 10.59 -2.59 3.38
C PHE A 81 11.19 -3.90 2.89
N LEU A 82 10.77 -5.04 3.46
CA LEU A 82 11.27 -6.34 3.00
C LEU A 82 10.89 -6.61 1.54
N GLY A 83 9.69 -6.21 1.10
CA GLY A 83 9.26 -6.35 -0.29
C GLY A 83 10.10 -5.54 -1.27
N ILE A 84 10.52 -4.33 -0.91
CA ILE A 84 11.33 -3.46 -1.77
C ILE A 84 12.81 -3.85 -1.75
N PHE A 85 13.37 -4.17 -0.58
CA PHE A 85 14.79 -4.34 -0.39
C PHE A 85 15.26 -5.80 -0.43
N TRP A 86 14.35 -6.77 -0.41
CA TRP A 86 14.72 -8.17 -0.37
C TRP A 86 13.98 -9.03 -1.41
N LYS A 87 14.66 -9.39 -2.50
CA LYS A 87 14.09 -10.15 -3.63
C LYS A 87 13.51 -11.52 -3.24
N ARG A 88 13.91 -12.08 -2.11
CA ARG A 88 13.42 -13.38 -1.63
C ARG A 88 12.15 -13.29 -0.79
N PHE A 89 11.66 -12.08 -0.50
CA PHE A 89 10.47 -11.90 0.32
C PHE A 89 9.23 -12.46 -0.40
N THR A 90 8.50 -13.37 0.27
CA THR A 90 7.44 -14.16 -0.35
C THR A 90 6.05 -13.73 0.11
N THR A 91 5.02 -13.99 -0.70
CA THR A 91 3.61 -13.69 -0.35
C THR A 91 3.18 -14.39 0.96
N PRO A 92 3.48 -15.67 1.23
CA PRO A 92 3.21 -16.27 2.53
C PRO A 92 3.89 -15.55 3.70
N ALA A 93 5.11 -15.03 3.49
CA ALA A 93 5.80 -14.24 4.51
C ALA A 93 5.08 -12.92 4.80
N VAL A 94 4.55 -12.23 3.79
CA VAL A 94 3.71 -11.04 3.98
C VAL A 94 2.50 -11.36 4.87
N ILE A 95 1.76 -12.40 4.54
CA ILE A 95 0.57 -12.81 5.30
C ILE A 95 0.95 -13.17 6.74
N ALA A 96 2.03 -13.92 6.94
CA ALA A 96 2.53 -14.29 8.27
C ALA A 96 2.96 -13.04 9.07
N THR A 97 3.64 -12.09 8.43
CA THR A 97 4.04 -10.83 9.07
C THR A 97 2.83 -10.06 9.62
N PHE A 98 1.75 -9.96 8.85
CA PHE A 98 0.53 -9.30 9.30
C PHE A 98 -0.22 -10.08 10.37
N THR A 99 -0.46 -11.37 10.17
CA THR A 99 -1.28 -12.19 11.10
C THR A 99 -0.55 -12.44 12.42
N VAL A 100 0.69 -12.86 12.36
CA VAL A 100 1.49 -13.14 13.56
C VAL A 100 1.87 -11.84 14.27
N GLY A 101 2.20 -10.78 13.54
CA GLY A 101 2.51 -9.48 14.11
C GLY A 101 1.32 -8.91 14.91
N ALA A 102 0.12 -8.90 14.32
CA ALA A 102 -1.08 -8.45 15.03
C ALA A 102 -1.39 -9.33 16.24
N PHE A 103 -1.27 -10.65 16.09
CA PHE A 103 -1.53 -11.60 17.18
C PHE A 103 -0.55 -11.41 18.34
N LEU A 104 0.75 -11.30 18.07
CA LEU A 104 1.77 -11.11 19.10
C LEU A 104 1.66 -9.75 19.78
N MET A 105 1.25 -8.71 19.05
CA MET A 105 0.97 -7.41 19.67
C MET A 105 -0.22 -7.48 20.62
N ILE A 106 -1.29 -8.16 20.23
CA ILE A 106 -2.44 -8.40 21.12
C ILE A 106 -2.01 -9.20 22.34
N LEU A 107 -1.22 -10.28 22.17
CA LEU A 107 -0.67 -11.03 23.28
C LEU A 107 0.20 -10.19 24.21
N GLY A 108 1.02 -9.30 23.67
CA GLY A 108 1.85 -8.38 24.44
C GLY A 108 1.04 -7.40 25.30
N GLN A 109 -0.18 -7.04 24.88
CA GLN A 109 -1.08 -6.24 25.70
C GLN A 109 -1.57 -6.96 26.95
N PHE A 110 -1.73 -8.27 26.88
CA PHE A 110 -2.13 -9.10 28.01
C PHE A 110 -0.93 -9.61 28.82
N ASN A 111 0.23 -9.74 28.20
CA ASN A 111 1.44 -10.26 28.82
C ASN A 111 2.62 -9.30 28.64
N HIS A 112 2.76 -8.43 29.61
CA HIS A 112 3.74 -7.34 29.61
C HIS A 112 5.20 -7.83 29.60
N GLU A 113 5.46 -9.04 30.07
CA GLU A 113 6.80 -9.63 30.08
C GLU A 113 7.38 -9.81 28.67
N LEU A 114 6.53 -9.99 27.66
CA LEU A 114 6.96 -10.12 26.26
C LEU A 114 7.56 -8.78 25.73
N ILE A 115 7.07 -7.67 26.23
CA ILE A 115 7.50 -6.33 25.79
C ILE A 115 8.63 -5.78 26.69
N ALA A 116 8.74 -6.28 27.91
CA ALA A 116 9.72 -5.84 28.91
C ALA A 116 11.17 -5.78 28.41
N PRO A 117 11.68 -6.73 27.60
CA PRO A 117 13.06 -6.64 27.07
C PRO A 117 13.32 -5.40 26.22
N PHE A 118 12.28 -4.80 25.64
CA PHE A 118 12.36 -3.62 24.78
C PHE A 118 12.20 -2.30 25.55
N SER A 119 11.87 -2.37 26.86
CA SER A 119 11.56 -1.18 27.67
C SER A 119 12.78 -0.39 28.09
N HIS A 120 13.98 -0.98 28.06
CA HIS A 120 15.24 -0.34 28.48
C HIS A 120 15.15 0.40 29.83
N GLY A 121 14.42 -0.15 30.81
CA GLY A 121 14.25 0.45 32.13
C GLY A 121 13.12 1.46 32.24
N ILE A 122 12.35 1.70 31.19
CA ILE A 122 11.11 2.48 31.25
C ILE A 122 10.04 1.64 31.93
N GLU A 123 9.39 2.15 32.96
CA GLU A 123 8.28 1.45 33.60
C GLU A 123 7.13 1.25 32.58
N LEU A 124 6.80 0.00 32.36
CA LEU A 124 5.68 -0.39 31.53
C LEU A 124 4.39 -0.27 32.36
N ARG A 125 3.79 0.90 32.37
CA ARG A 125 2.47 1.10 33.00
C ARG A 125 1.38 0.79 31.99
N PRO A 126 0.35 0.03 32.38
CA PRO A 126 -0.83 -0.17 31.53
C PRO A 126 -1.39 1.18 31.09
N GLY A 127 -1.52 1.36 29.77
CA GLY A 127 -2.07 2.59 29.19
C GLY A 127 -1.11 3.76 28.98
N LYS A 128 0.10 3.75 29.52
CA LYS A 128 1.05 4.87 29.41
C LYS A 128 2.45 4.38 29.04
N GLY A 129 2.80 4.41 27.79
CA GLY A 129 4.18 4.12 27.35
C GLY A 129 4.33 2.88 26.46
N TYR A 130 3.31 2.03 26.39
CA TYR A 130 3.36 0.83 25.55
C TYR A 130 3.40 1.11 24.05
N SER A 131 2.80 2.21 23.60
CA SER A 131 2.60 2.46 22.16
C SER A 131 3.91 2.45 21.38
N TYR A 132 4.92 3.16 21.85
CA TYR A 132 6.22 3.24 21.14
C TYR A 132 7.09 2.01 21.35
N ILE A 133 7.13 1.50 22.59
CA ILE A 133 7.88 0.29 22.93
C ILE A 133 7.23 -0.93 22.27
N GLY A 134 5.89 -1.00 22.30
CA GLY A 134 5.13 -2.02 21.60
C GLY A 134 5.33 -1.98 20.08
N ALA A 135 5.45 -0.79 19.48
CA ALA A 135 5.77 -0.65 18.07
C ALA A 135 7.17 -1.20 17.74
N LEU A 136 8.17 -0.90 18.56
CA LEU A 136 9.53 -1.45 18.38
C LEU A 136 9.55 -2.97 18.51
N TYR A 137 8.92 -3.52 19.54
CA TYR A 137 8.73 -4.95 19.72
C TYR A 137 8.08 -5.58 18.46
N ASN A 138 6.99 -4.99 17.99
CA ASN A 138 6.25 -5.50 16.86
C ASN A 138 7.06 -5.43 15.56
N ILE A 139 7.86 -4.36 15.32
CA ILE A 139 8.77 -4.29 14.17
C ILE A 139 9.77 -5.45 14.19
N VAL A 140 10.41 -5.70 15.34
CA VAL A 140 11.42 -6.76 15.46
C VAL A 140 10.79 -8.15 15.26
N VAL A 141 9.64 -8.39 15.86
CA VAL A 141 8.91 -9.65 15.72
C VAL A 141 8.43 -9.85 14.29
N CYS A 142 7.81 -8.84 13.67
CA CYS A 142 7.34 -8.90 12.28
C CYS A 142 8.49 -9.12 11.30
N ALA A 143 9.62 -8.44 11.50
CA ALA A 143 10.81 -8.65 10.68
C ALA A 143 11.35 -10.08 10.83
N GLY A 144 11.45 -10.58 12.06
CA GLY A 144 11.88 -11.95 12.34
C GLY A 144 10.95 -12.98 11.69
N VAL A 145 9.65 -12.86 11.87
CA VAL A 145 8.64 -13.74 11.25
C VAL A 145 8.73 -13.67 9.73
N GLY A 146 8.76 -12.47 9.16
CA GLY A 146 8.86 -12.26 7.71
C GLY A 146 10.10 -12.92 7.12
N ILE A 147 11.25 -12.76 7.76
CA ILE A 147 12.52 -13.38 7.33
C ILE A 147 12.44 -14.91 7.45
N ILE A 148 12.03 -15.43 8.60
CA ILE A 148 11.98 -16.90 8.85
C ILE A 148 11.03 -17.56 7.85
N VAL A 149 9.81 -17.05 7.71
CA VAL A 149 8.82 -17.64 6.80
C VAL A 149 9.27 -17.53 5.35
N SER A 150 9.92 -16.41 4.98
CA SER A 150 10.45 -16.25 3.63
C SER A 150 11.60 -17.22 3.32
N LEU A 151 12.40 -17.57 4.32
CA LEU A 151 13.48 -18.57 4.16
C LEU A 151 12.94 -20.00 4.08
N LEU A 152 11.82 -20.28 4.75
CA LEU A 152 11.15 -21.58 4.76
C LEU A 152 10.26 -21.83 3.55
N THR A 153 9.88 -20.78 2.83
CA THR A 153 9.03 -20.86 1.64
C THR A 153 9.84 -20.79 0.35
N GLU A 154 9.28 -21.30 -0.74
CA GLU A 154 9.92 -21.21 -2.06
C GLU A 154 10.11 -19.76 -2.48
N ALA A 155 11.32 -19.45 -2.99
CA ALA A 155 11.63 -18.10 -3.48
C ALA A 155 10.66 -17.73 -4.64
N PRO A 156 10.23 -16.46 -4.72
CA PRO A 156 9.38 -16.03 -5.82
C PRO A 156 10.15 -16.13 -7.14
N LYS A 157 9.44 -16.46 -8.22
CA LYS A 157 10.04 -16.51 -9.56
C LYS A 157 10.48 -15.11 -9.97
N GLU A 158 11.67 -14.96 -10.53
CA GLU A 158 12.24 -13.66 -10.93
C GLU A 158 11.26 -12.84 -11.81
N LYS A 159 10.56 -13.51 -12.74
CA LYS A 159 9.56 -12.87 -13.60
C LYS A 159 8.43 -12.17 -12.81
N ASN A 160 8.09 -12.65 -11.61
CA ASN A 160 6.99 -12.10 -10.81
C ASN A 160 7.42 -10.90 -9.97
N ILE A 161 8.72 -10.75 -9.73
CA ILE A 161 9.28 -9.66 -8.91
C ILE A 161 10.06 -8.63 -9.75
N GLU A 162 10.14 -8.86 -11.05
CA GLU A 162 10.83 -7.98 -11.99
C GLU A 162 10.20 -6.58 -11.98
N GLY A 163 11.01 -5.58 -11.72
CA GLY A 163 10.58 -4.20 -11.60
C GLY A 163 9.90 -3.82 -10.27
N LEU A 164 9.79 -4.73 -9.29
CA LEU A 164 9.17 -4.44 -7.99
C LEU A 164 10.19 -4.10 -6.90
N THR A 165 11.46 -4.43 -7.11
CA THR A 165 12.51 -4.17 -6.14
C THR A 165 13.39 -2.99 -6.53
N ILE A 166 14.02 -2.34 -5.55
CA ILE A 166 14.92 -1.21 -5.78
C ILE A 166 16.10 -1.58 -6.72
N PHE A 167 16.47 -2.85 -6.75
CA PHE A 167 17.55 -3.35 -7.60
C PHE A 167 17.18 -3.40 -9.09
N ASP A 168 15.90 -3.31 -9.40
CA ASP A 168 15.38 -3.31 -10.77
C ASP A 168 14.86 -1.90 -11.17
N ALA A 169 15.42 -0.84 -10.56
CA ALA A 169 14.98 0.55 -10.79
C ALA A 169 15.04 0.99 -12.26
N SER A 170 15.97 0.47 -13.06
CA SER A 170 16.03 0.73 -14.51
C SER A 170 14.82 0.16 -15.24
N LYS A 171 14.34 -1.03 -14.86
CA LYS A 171 13.17 -1.67 -15.43
C LYS A 171 11.89 -0.98 -14.99
N LEU A 172 11.81 -0.50 -13.74
CA LEU A 172 10.73 0.35 -13.25
C LEU A 172 10.59 1.62 -14.10
N LYS A 173 11.71 2.30 -14.37
CA LYS A 173 11.71 3.49 -15.24
C LYS A 173 11.17 3.16 -16.64
N ALA A 174 11.52 2.00 -17.20
CA ALA A 174 11.00 1.56 -18.48
C ALA A 174 9.47 1.34 -18.46
N ASN A 175 8.95 0.74 -17.40
CA ASN A 175 7.52 0.53 -17.24
C ASN A 175 6.73 1.85 -17.15
N PHE A 176 7.29 2.86 -16.48
CA PHE A 176 6.68 4.19 -16.39
C PHE A 176 6.86 5.03 -17.67
N LYS A 177 7.95 4.83 -18.39
CA LYS A 177 8.22 5.53 -19.62
C LYS A 177 7.41 4.97 -20.81
N GLY A 178 7.12 3.68 -20.79
CA GLY A 178 6.66 2.96 -21.99
C GLY A 178 7.79 2.79 -23.01
N GLY A 179 7.54 2.09 -24.09
CA GLY A 179 8.49 1.92 -25.17
C GLY A 179 9.79 1.19 -24.80
N LYS A 180 10.87 1.46 -25.52
CA LYS A 180 12.17 0.81 -25.30
C LYS A 180 12.93 1.42 -24.12
N VAL A 181 13.60 0.57 -23.35
CA VAL A 181 14.49 1.02 -22.28
C VAL A 181 15.67 1.78 -22.89
N ASN A 182 15.73 3.08 -22.64
CA ASN A 182 16.93 3.88 -22.87
C ASN A 182 17.27 4.64 -21.57
N GLU A 183 18.47 5.16 -21.47
CA GLU A 183 18.95 5.86 -20.29
C GLU A 183 18.33 7.24 -20.11
N ALA A 184 17.71 7.80 -21.15
CA ALA A 184 17.09 9.12 -21.13
C ALA A 184 15.71 9.07 -20.44
N LEU A 185 15.51 9.94 -19.45
CA LEU A 185 14.24 10.09 -18.74
C LEU A 185 13.20 10.91 -19.54
N GLY A 186 13.58 11.42 -20.70
CA GLY A 186 12.80 12.42 -21.45
C GLY A 186 13.05 13.83 -20.92
N GLU A 187 12.70 14.81 -21.72
CA GLU A 187 12.86 16.22 -21.40
C GLU A 187 11.52 16.94 -21.54
N LYS A 188 11.31 17.98 -20.73
CA LYS A 188 10.15 18.87 -20.87
C LYS A 188 10.34 19.79 -22.06
N VAL A 189 9.42 19.76 -23.00
CA VAL A 189 9.42 20.62 -24.18
C VAL A 189 8.08 21.34 -24.27
N LEU A 190 8.11 22.64 -24.57
CA LEU A 190 6.93 23.43 -24.92
C LEU A 190 6.58 23.17 -26.38
N VAL A 191 5.38 22.70 -26.63
CA VAL A 191 4.90 22.42 -28.00
C VAL A 191 3.55 23.09 -28.22
N ASP A 192 3.33 23.59 -29.43
CA ASP A 192 2.00 23.99 -29.88
C ASP A 192 1.26 22.77 -30.44
N TRP A 193 0.02 22.57 -30.03
CA TRP A 193 -0.76 21.43 -30.43
C TRP A 193 -1.95 21.81 -31.31
N LYS A 194 -2.32 20.91 -32.22
CA LYS A 194 -3.52 21.03 -33.05
C LYS A 194 -4.35 19.75 -32.94
N ILE A 195 -5.67 19.91 -32.89
CA ILE A 195 -6.59 18.78 -32.91
C ILE A 195 -6.49 18.12 -34.30
N SER A 196 -6.34 16.80 -34.31
CA SER A 196 -6.31 15.97 -35.52
C SER A 196 -7.18 14.73 -35.31
N ASP A 197 -7.86 14.27 -36.38
CA ASP A 197 -8.65 13.04 -36.36
C ASP A 197 -7.72 11.79 -36.33
N LEU A 198 -7.19 11.50 -35.16
CA LEU A 198 -6.44 10.28 -34.89
C LEU A 198 -7.40 9.24 -34.33
N LYS A 199 -7.41 8.04 -34.94
CA LYS A 199 -8.32 6.95 -34.55
C LYS A 199 -7.97 6.28 -33.23
N ASP A 200 -6.78 6.48 -32.70
CA ASP A 200 -6.26 5.86 -31.48
C ASP A 200 -5.90 6.92 -30.43
N SER A 201 -5.77 6.50 -29.16
CA SER A 201 -5.28 7.33 -28.05
C SER A 201 -3.77 7.62 -28.22
N SER A 202 -3.37 8.11 -29.38
CA SER A 202 -1.98 8.39 -29.73
C SER A 202 -1.83 9.86 -30.11
N ILE A 203 -0.63 10.38 -29.85
CA ILE A 203 -0.24 11.76 -30.18
C ILE A 203 0.86 11.67 -31.21
N ARG A 204 0.81 12.51 -32.25
CA ARG A 204 1.88 12.63 -33.24
C ARG A 204 2.75 13.83 -32.92
N PHE A 205 4.05 13.60 -32.86
CA PHE A 205 5.07 14.62 -32.72
C PHE A 205 5.90 14.72 -34.00
N SER A 206 6.47 15.88 -34.25
CA SER A 206 7.50 16.03 -35.28
C SER A 206 8.79 15.29 -34.84
N ASN A 207 9.62 14.89 -35.80
CA ASN A 207 10.91 14.26 -35.47
C ASN A 207 11.79 15.20 -34.65
N ASN A 208 11.72 16.50 -34.89
CA ASN A 208 12.46 17.49 -34.11
C ASN A 208 12.00 17.56 -32.65
N ASP A 209 10.69 17.51 -32.39
CA ASP A 209 10.15 17.50 -31.03
C ASP A 209 10.51 16.20 -30.32
N MET A 210 10.51 15.07 -31.01
CA MET A 210 10.93 13.77 -30.47
C MET A 210 12.40 13.77 -30.04
N GLU A 211 13.28 14.37 -30.84
CA GLU A 211 14.70 14.55 -30.48
C GLU A 211 14.87 15.47 -29.27
N LEU A 212 14.18 16.62 -29.25
CA LEU A 212 14.22 17.55 -28.13
C LEU A 212 13.71 16.91 -26.82
N MET A 213 12.64 16.14 -26.90
CA MET A 213 12.09 15.38 -25.76
C MET A 213 12.96 14.17 -25.37
N LYS A 214 13.93 13.78 -26.18
CA LYS A 214 14.68 12.52 -26.03
C LYS A 214 13.75 11.30 -25.91
N ALA A 215 12.66 11.32 -26.66
CA ALA A 215 11.61 10.30 -26.64
C ALA A 215 11.65 9.42 -27.89
N ASN A 216 11.20 8.17 -27.74
CA ASN A 216 11.09 7.22 -28.83
C ASN A 216 9.63 6.90 -29.14
N VAL A 217 9.37 6.38 -30.34
CA VAL A 217 8.05 5.88 -30.70
C VAL A 217 7.62 4.76 -29.75
N GLY A 218 6.45 4.93 -29.11
CA GLY A 218 5.90 4.01 -28.10
C GLY A 218 6.16 4.45 -26.67
N ASP A 219 6.90 5.53 -26.43
CA ASP A 219 7.06 6.09 -25.09
C ASP A 219 5.75 6.76 -24.62
N LEU A 220 5.51 6.75 -23.30
CA LEU A 220 4.40 7.47 -22.69
C LEU A 220 4.73 8.94 -22.57
N VAL A 221 3.81 9.79 -23.01
CA VAL A 221 3.96 11.25 -22.96
C VAL A 221 2.92 11.81 -21.99
N TYR A 222 3.39 12.62 -21.06
CA TYR A 222 2.54 13.33 -20.12
C TYR A 222 2.34 14.77 -20.60
N LEU A 223 1.08 15.14 -20.82
CA LEU A 223 0.69 16.48 -21.23
C LEU A 223 0.33 17.30 -20.01
N CYS A 224 0.95 18.45 -19.84
CA CYS A 224 0.60 19.42 -18.81
C CYS A 224 0.23 20.73 -19.49
N ASP A 225 -0.77 21.43 -18.97
CA ASP A 225 -1.02 22.81 -19.40
C ASP A 225 0.05 23.75 -18.83
N ASN A 226 0.05 25.01 -19.31
CA ASN A 226 1.03 26.02 -18.89
C ASN A 226 0.88 26.40 -17.40
N ARG A 227 -0.18 25.96 -16.73
CA ARG A 227 -0.46 26.16 -15.30
C ARG A 227 0.01 24.98 -14.45
N GLY A 228 0.56 23.92 -15.07
CA GLY A 228 1.07 22.75 -14.37
C GLY A 228 0.00 21.78 -13.87
N SER A 229 -1.26 21.97 -14.26
CA SER A 229 -2.32 20.96 -14.06
C SER A 229 -2.16 19.84 -15.08
N VAL A 230 -2.14 18.60 -14.60
CA VAL A 230 -2.13 17.37 -15.41
C VAL A 230 -3.57 16.96 -15.69
#